data_36ca979c06415583f25d6f49716a726e
#
_entry.id   36ca979c06415583f25d6f49716a726e
#
_cell.length_a   1.000
_cell.length_b   1.000
_cell.length_c   1.000
_cell.angle_alpha   90.00
_cell.angle_beta   90.00
_cell.angle_gamma   90.00
#
_symmetry.space_group_name_H-M   'P 1'
#
loop_
_entity.id
_entity.type
_entity.pdbx_description
1 polymer ?
#
loop_
_entity_poly.entity_id
_entity_poly.type
_entity_poly.pdbx_seq_one_letter_code
_entity_poly.pdbx_strand_id
1 'polypeptide(L)'
;MSLPDQADDAQQPLLSSPPSEDDAGRSVKPTRNVEDTVLPETATLGRTLSWTSAYILVISRIIGSGIFATPGAIVKATGSVGLALLLWVGGAFISGCSLIVGLEYGCMLPRSGGEKVYLEFTYRYPRFFASTLVAVQAVLLGFTASNCIVFGEYVLFGLRIEPSEFTQKALALGLLTAITIVHGCFLKTGIWIQNVLGWVKVGLVMFMGLTGLYVVLFHVRTAEHAAALEKLSWDGLWKDSNWGWGTLSTALFKVSYSYTGMQNLNNVLNEVKNPVRTLKTVAPASLLTACFLYLLVNIAYFAVVPLDEVKESGQLIAALFFEKVFGWNFGRTVLPLAIAISAAGNVMVVTFTLVRITSARIFSD
;
A
#
# COMPACT_ATOMS: atom_id res chain seq x y z
N MET A 1 -11.67 61.40 5.89
CA MET A 1 -12.69 60.87 6.82
C MET A 1 -12.78 59.36 6.52
N SER A 2 -11.86 58.62 7.13
CA SER A 2 -11.65 57.19 6.93
C SER A 2 -12.42 56.41 8.01
N LEU A 3 -13.23 55.46 7.59
CA LEU A 3 -13.91 54.50 8.45
C LEU A 3 -12.93 53.43 8.93
N PRO A 4 -12.97 52.99 10.19
CA PRO A 4 -12.10 51.92 10.69
C PRO A 4 -12.59 50.53 10.30
N ASP A 5 -11.66 49.71 9.95
CA ASP A 5 -11.76 48.29 9.66
C ASP A 5 -12.25 47.51 10.89
N GLN A 6 -13.44 46.91 10.83
CA GLN A 6 -13.98 45.96 11.80
C GLN A 6 -14.01 44.57 11.18
N ALA A 7 -12.91 43.85 11.26
CA ALA A 7 -12.88 42.45 10.84
C ALA A 7 -11.77 41.63 11.53
N ASP A 8 -11.69 41.64 12.89
CA ASP A 8 -10.72 40.77 13.57
C ASP A 8 -11.19 40.20 14.93
N ASP A 9 -12.47 40.23 15.24
CA ASP A 9 -12.97 39.76 16.56
C ASP A 9 -13.69 38.39 16.53
N ALA A 10 -13.49 37.55 15.50
CA ALA A 10 -14.23 36.28 15.36
C ALA A 10 -13.43 35.01 15.65
N GLN A 11 -12.30 35.08 16.38
CA GLN A 11 -11.49 33.88 16.69
C GLN A 11 -11.01 33.77 18.15
N GLN A 12 -11.75 34.25 19.10
CA GLN A 12 -11.51 33.84 20.50
C GLN A 12 -12.40 32.66 20.87
N PRO A 13 -11.84 31.55 21.41
CA PRO A 13 -12.65 30.45 21.94
C PRO A 13 -13.41 30.92 23.20
N LEU A 14 -14.71 30.73 23.21
CA LEU A 14 -15.63 31.13 24.24
C LEU A 14 -15.54 30.37 25.57
N LEU A 15 -14.50 29.60 25.81
CA LEU A 15 -14.34 28.79 27.04
C LEU A 15 -12.88 28.83 27.56
N SER A 16 -12.53 29.95 28.20
CA SER A 16 -11.43 29.96 29.17
C SER A 16 -11.77 30.90 30.30
N SER A 17 -12.47 30.37 31.33
CA SER A 17 -12.53 31.01 32.62
C SER A 17 -11.17 30.85 33.30
N PRO A 18 -10.61 31.92 33.96
CA PRO A 18 -9.37 31.75 34.70
C PRO A 18 -9.58 30.82 35.91
N PRO A 19 -8.58 30.01 36.30
CA PRO A 19 -8.69 29.12 37.46
C PRO A 19 -8.81 29.94 38.74
N SER A 20 -9.75 29.57 39.61
CA SER A 20 -9.88 30.10 40.95
C SER A 20 -8.71 29.63 41.84
N GLU A 21 -8.20 30.50 42.71
CA GLU A 21 -7.01 30.30 43.55
C GLU A 21 -7.13 29.22 44.63
N ASP A 22 -8.22 28.47 44.70
CA ASP A 22 -8.45 27.48 45.75
C ASP A 22 -8.02 26.03 45.45
N ASP A 23 -7.38 25.76 44.31
CA ASP A 23 -6.95 24.39 43.89
C ASP A 23 -5.46 24.11 44.04
N ALA A 24 -4.73 24.84 44.87
CA ALA A 24 -3.30 24.67 45.12
C ALA A 24 -2.97 23.45 46.03
N GLY A 25 -3.51 22.28 45.76
CA GLY A 25 -3.23 21.12 46.62
C GLY A 25 -3.51 19.74 46.03
N ARG A 26 -4.16 19.67 44.89
CA ARG A 26 -4.39 18.37 44.20
C ARG A 26 -3.58 18.26 42.94
N SER A 27 -2.56 17.42 42.97
CA SER A 27 -1.90 16.93 41.76
C SER A 27 -2.90 16.20 40.88
N VAL A 28 -3.67 16.96 40.10
CA VAL A 28 -4.57 16.46 39.07
C VAL A 28 -3.67 16.01 37.96
N LYS A 29 -3.47 14.66 37.83
CA LYS A 29 -2.89 14.08 36.62
C LYS A 29 -3.68 14.62 35.44
N PRO A 30 -3.03 15.16 34.40
CA PRO A 30 -3.74 15.76 33.28
C PRO A 30 -4.62 14.68 32.62
N THR A 31 -5.91 14.75 32.87
CA THR A 31 -6.93 14.06 32.09
C THR A 31 -6.85 14.68 30.69
N ARG A 32 -6.27 13.97 29.74
CA ARG A 32 -6.20 14.36 28.34
C ARG A 32 -7.63 14.65 27.88
N ASN A 33 -7.98 15.90 27.72
CA ASN A 33 -9.32 16.32 27.32
C ASN A 33 -9.61 15.79 25.92
N VAL A 34 -10.89 15.45 25.66
CA VAL A 34 -11.34 15.00 24.34
C VAL A 34 -10.99 16.04 23.25
N GLU A 35 -11.01 17.33 23.62
CA GLU A 35 -10.64 18.46 22.78
C GLU A 35 -9.19 18.37 22.28
N ASP A 36 -8.23 18.00 23.14
CA ASP A 36 -6.83 17.83 22.77
C ASP A 36 -6.62 16.67 21.76
N THR A 37 -7.56 15.73 21.71
CA THR A 37 -7.50 14.60 20.77
C THR A 37 -8.04 14.94 19.39
N VAL A 38 -8.90 15.92 19.27
CA VAL A 38 -9.56 16.33 18.01
C VAL A 38 -8.76 17.43 17.28
N LEU A 39 -7.95 18.22 18.02
CA LEU A 39 -7.13 19.26 17.40
C LEU A 39 -6.04 18.68 16.50
N PRO A 40 -5.84 19.24 15.29
CA PRO A 40 -4.80 18.78 14.38
C PRO A 40 -3.42 19.10 14.94
N GLU A 41 -2.66 18.06 15.22
CA GLU A 41 -1.26 18.15 15.59
C GLU A 41 -0.37 18.48 14.39
N THR A 42 0.67 19.25 14.58
CA THR A 42 1.68 19.51 13.54
C THR A 42 2.98 18.80 13.92
N ALA A 43 3.58 18.06 12.97
CA ALA A 43 4.87 17.42 13.21
C ALA A 43 5.96 18.44 13.51
N THR A 44 6.98 18.06 14.28
CA THR A 44 8.13 18.91 14.64
C THR A 44 8.87 19.48 13.42
N LEU A 45 8.85 18.78 12.29
CA LEU A 45 9.40 19.23 10.99
C LEU A 45 8.40 20.02 10.14
N GLY A 46 7.20 20.30 10.68
CA GLY A 46 6.12 20.97 9.97
C GLY A 46 5.39 20.07 8.97
N ARG A 47 4.41 20.64 8.26
CA ARG A 47 3.60 19.95 7.24
C ARG A 47 4.29 20.01 5.88
N THR A 48 5.11 19.02 5.58
CA THR A 48 5.96 18.98 4.38
C THR A 48 5.34 18.23 3.19
N LEU A 49 4.43 17.26 3.48
CA LEU A 49 3.84 16.40 2.44
C LEU A 49 2.75 17.15 1.66
N SER A 50 3.01 17.38 0.37
CA SER A 50 2.03 17.89 -0.59
C SER A 50 1.04 16.80 -1.00
N TRP A 51 -0.02 17.17 -1.73
CA TRP A 51 -0.98 16.23 -2.31
C TRP A 51 -0.29 15.14 -3.14
N THR A 52 0.66 15.53 -4.01
CA THR A 52 1.40 14.59 -4.88
C THR A 52 2.25 13.62 -4.07
N SER A 53 2.97 14.13 -3.05
CA SER A 53 3.77 13.25 -2.17
C SER A 53 2.90 12.30 -1.36
N ALA A 54 1.75 12.77 -0.88
CA ALA A 54 0.78 11.94 -0.19
C ALA A 54 0.19 10.84 -1.11
N TYR A 55 -0.14 11.20 -2.37
CA TYR A 55 -0.62 10.25 -3.36
C TYR A 55 0.42 9.17 -3.66
N ILE A 56 1.67 9.56 -3.92
CA ILE A 56 2.76 8.61 -4.16
C ILE A 56 3.02 7.72 -2.94
N LEU A 57 2.94 8.26 -1.74
CA LEU A 57 3.08 7.47 -0.51
C LEU A 57 2.02 6.36 -0.43
N VAL A 58 0.76 6.68 -0.73
CA VAL A 58 -0.35 5.71 -0.69
C VAL A 58 -0.25 4.71 -1.83
N ILE A 59 -0.15 5.18 -3.08
CA ILE A 59 -0.13 4.30 -4.26
C ILE A 59 1.11 3.39 -4.26
N SER A 60 2.27 3.89 -3.83
CA SER A 60 3.49 3.09 -3.70
C SER A 60 3.39 2.04 -2.60
N ARG A 61 2.56 2.26 -1.58
CA ARG A 61 2.29 1.26 -0.55
C ARG A 61 1.32 0.19 -1.04
N ILE A 62 0.28 0.56 -1.78
CA ILE A 62 -0.69 -0.36 -2.37
C ILE A 62 -0.01 -1.24 -3.42
N ILE A 63 0.68 -0.64 -4.40
CA ILE A 63 1.44 -1.38 -5.41
C ILE A 63 2.68 -1.98 -4.72
N GLY A 64 2.52 -3.17 -4.15
CA GLY A 64 3.57 -3.98 -3.54
C GLY A 64 3.94 -5.17 -4.41
N SER A 65 4.36 -6.25 -3.75
CA SER A 65 4.59 -7.56 -4.41
C SER A 65 3.29 -8.23 -4.88
N GLY A 66 2.13 -7.82 -4.36
CA GLY A 66 0.85 -8.48 -4.62
C GLY A 66 0.57 -8.65 -6.11
N ILE A 67 0.57 -7.58 -6.90
CA ILE A 67 0.25 -7.65 -8.33
C ILE A 67 1.27 -8.46 -9.15
N PHE A 68 2.50 -8.61 -8.66
CA PHE A 68 3.55 -9.37 -9.32
C PHE A 68 3.60 -10.84 -8.90
N ALA A 69 3.05 -11.19 -7.73
CA ALA A 69 3.22 -12.51 -7.12
C ALA A 69 1.91 -13.29 -6.92
N THR A 70 0.76 -12.62 -6.85
CA THR A 70 -0.50 -13.31 -6.50
C THR A 70 -1.39 -13.73 -7.67
N PRO A 71 -1.35 -13.11 -8.88
CA PRO A 71 -2.30 -13.42 -9.93
C PRO A 71 -2.31 -14.90 -10.35
N GLY A 72 -1.15 -15.53 -10.49
CA GLY A 72 -1.05 -16.94 -10.80
C GLY A 72 -1.71 -17.84 -9.76
N ALA A 73 -1.45 -17.56 -8.48
CA ALA A 73 -2.06 -18.31 -7.38
C ALA A 73 -3.57 -18.09 -7.25
N ILE A 74 -4.07 -16.91 -7.62
CA ILE A 74 -5.51 -16.60 -7.63
C ILE A 74 -6.19 -17.39 -8.74
N VAL A 75 -5.66 -17.35 -9.98
CA VAL A 75 -6.23 -18.12 -11.11
C VAL A 75 -6.14 -19.62 -10.87
N LYS A 76 -5.03 -20.10 -10.31
CA LYS A 76 -4.90 -21.52 -9.93
C LYS A 76 -6.00 -21.96 -8.97
N ALA A 77 -6.36 -21.13 -8.01
CA ALA A 77 -7.41 -21.39 -7.06
C ALA A 77 -8.80 -21.30 -7.72
N THR A 78 -9.08 -20.22 -8.45
CA THR A 78 -10.41 -19.95 -9.05
C THR A 78 -10.72 -20.78 -10.29
N GLY A 79 -9.70 -21.33 -10.95
CA GLY A 79 -9.83 -22.15 -12.17
C GLY A 79 -10.00 -21.31 -13.45
N SER A 80 -10.62 -20.13 -13.39
CA SER A 80 -11.00 -19.30 -14.54
C SER A 80 -10.53 -17.85 -14.43
N VAL A 81 -10.35 -17.22 -15.58
CA VAL A 81 -9.93 -15.82 -15.71
C VAL A 81 -11.04 -14.88 -15.23
N GLY A 82 -12.29 -15.13 -15.62
CA GLY A 82 -13.42 -14.27 -15.28
C GLY A 82 -13.65 -14.19 -13.78
N LEU A 83 -13.61 -15.34 -13.10
CA LEU A 83 -13.76 -15.38 -11.64
C LEU A 83 -12.58 -14.70 -10.93
N ALA A 84 -11.35 -14.85 -11.45
CA ALA A 84 -10.20 -14.15 -10.91
C ALA A 84 -10.36 -12.62 -11.03
N LEU A 85 -10.74 -12.12 -12.21
CA LEU A 85 -10.99 -10.67 -12.42
C LEU A 85 -12.14 -10.15 -11.55
N LEU A 86 -13.22 -10.94 -11.40
CA LEU A 86 -14.33 -10.58 -10.52
C LEU A 86 -13.84 -10.42 -9.07
N LEU A 87 -12.98 -11.32 -8.59
CA LEU A 87 -12.41 -11.22 -7.25
C LEU A 87 -11.50 -9.99 -7.09
N TRP A 88 -10.77 -9.56 -8.14
CA TRP A 88 -10.00 -8.32 -8.09
C TRP A 88 -10.91 -7.09 -7.92
N VAL A 89 -12.06 -7.04 -8.59
CA VAL A 89 -13.07 -5.98 -8.39
C VAL A 89 -13.70 -6.09 -7.00
N GLY A 90 -14.08 -7.29 -6.58
CA GLY A 90 -14.63 -7.54 -5.24
C GLY A 90 -13.68 -7.14 -4.11
N GLY A 91 -12.38 -7.42 -4.26
CA GLY A 91 -11.35 -6.99 -3.32
C GLY A 91 -11.18 -5.48 -3.27
N ALA A 92 -11.26 -4.80 -4.41
CA ALA A 92 -11.27 -3.34 -4.46
C ALA A 92 -12.50 -2.76 -3.73
N PHE A 93 -13.66 -3.36 -3.90
CA PHE A 93 -14.89 -2.96 -3.21
C PHE A 93 -14.76 -3.12 -1.68
N ILE A 94 -14.33 -4.29 -1.21
CA ILE A 94 -14.10 -4.55 0.23
C ILE A 94 -13.07 -3.57 0.80
N SER A 95 -12.00 -3.34 0.07
CA SER A 95 -10.97 -2.37 0.47
C SER A 95 -11.52 -0.94 0.50
N GLY A 96 -12.44 -0.61 -0.40
CA GLY A 96 -13.18 0.66 -0.41
C GLY A 96 -14.05 0.84 0.83
N CYS A 97 -14.76 -0.21 1.27
CA CYS A 97 -15.51 -0.17 2.53
C CYS A 97 -14.60 0.09 3.74
N SER A 98 -13.46 -0.60 3.82
CA SER A 98 -12.46 -0.34 4.87
C SER A 98 -11.88 1.08 4.78
N LEU A 99 -11.67 1.58 3.55
CA LEU A 99 -11.19 2.94 3.32
C LEU A 99 -12.16 4.00 3.86
N ILE A 100 -13.48 3.83 3.66
CA ILE A 100 -14.51 4.78 4.15
C ILE A 100 -14.40 4.92 5.66
N VAL A 101 -14.31 3.80 6.39
CA VAL A 101 -14.11 3.81 7.85
C VAL A 101 -12.83 4.55 8.23
N GLY A 102 -11.71 4.26 7.55
CA GLY A 102 -10.44 4.94 7.79
C GLY A 102 -10.48 6.44 7.46
N LEU A 103 -11.29 6.85 6.47
CA LEU A 103 -11.51 8.26 6.13
C LEU A 103 -12.29 9.00 7.21
N GLU A 104 -13.35 8.40 7.75
CA GLU A 104 -14.13 9.01 8.84
C GLU A 104 -13.25 9.27 10.06
N TYR A 105 -12.55 8.24 10.53
CA TYR A 105 -11.62 8.39 11.65
C TYR A 105 -10.51 9.39 11.36
N GLY A 106 -9.89 9.34 10.17
CA GLY A 106 -8.80 10.25 9.79
C GLY A 106 -9.25 11.72 9.65
N CYS A 107 -10.50 11.95 9.29
CA CYS A 107 -11.09 13.30 9.27
C CYS A 107 -11.49 13.80 10.66
N MET A 108 -11.96 12.89 11.52
CA MET A 108 -12.35 13.21 12.90
C MET A 108 -11.13 13.41 13.81
N LEU A 109 -10.09 12.58 13.61
CA LEU A 109 -8.86 12.57 14.40
C LEU A 109 -7.66 12.78 13.45
N PRO A 110 -7.40 14.02 12.99
CA PRO A 110 -6.36 14.32 12.00
C PRO A 110 -4.96 14.31 12.61
N ARG A 111 -4.57 13.18 13.21
CA ARG A 111 -3.29 12.92 13.88
C ARG A 111 -2.56 11.75 13.24
N SER A 112 -1.24 11.77 13.33
CA SER A 112 -0.42 10.62 12.93
C SER A 112 -0.58 9.44 13.88
N GLY A 113 -0.53 8.22 13.32
CA GLY A 113 -0.62 6.97 14.09
C GLY A 113 -1.76 6.05 13.62
N GLY A 114 -2.65 6.53 12.73
CA GLY A 114 -3.68 5.72 12.07
C GLY A 114 -4.49 4.86 13.03
N GLU A 115 -4.54 3.55 12.80
CA GLU A 115 -5.35 2.59 13.58
C GLU A 115 -5.08 2.65 15.08
N LYS A 116 -3.82 2.93 15.48
CA LYS A 116 -3.48 3.08 16.92
C LYS A 116 -4.32 4.18 17.55
N VAL A 117 -4.35 5.36 16.93
CA VAL A 117 -5.07 6.53 17.44
C VAL A 117 -6.58 6.25 17.48
N TYR A 118 -7.11 5.60 16.46
CA TYR A 118 -8.54 5.26 16.36
C TYR A 118 -8.98 4.27 17.43
N LEU A 119 -8.16 3.22 17.66
CA LEU A 119 -8.44 2.23 18.69
C LEU A 119 -8.30 2.81 20.09
N GLU A 120 -7.31 3.68 20.35
CA GLU A 120 -7.16 4.37 21.63
C GLU A 120 -8.33 5.32 21.91
N PHE A 121 -8.84 5.99 20.89
CA PHE A 121 -10.02 6.84 21.02
C PHE A 121 -11.29 6.05 21.33
N THR A 122 -11.46 4.90 20.64
CA THR A 122 -12.66 4.06 20.78
C THR A 122 -12.63 3.23 22.06
N TYR A 123 -11.49 2.61 22.36
CA TYR A 123 -11.30 1.71 23.51
C TYR A 123 -10.41 2.36 24.56
N ARG A 124 -11.02 3.15 25.45
CA ARG A 124 -10.30 3.89 26.50
C ARG A 124 -9.86 3.01 27.68
N TYR A 125 -10.53 1.91 27.88
CA TYR A 125 -10.27 0.97 28.99
C TYR A 125 -10.14 -0.47 28.47
N PRO A 126 -9.17 -1.30 28.97
CA PRO A 126 -8.08 -0.92 29.87
C PRO A 126 -7.06 0.02 29.23
N ARG A 127 -6.45 0.89 30.05
CA ARG A 127 -5.49 1.90 29.56
C ARG A 127 -4.32 1.23 28.84
N PHE A 128 -3.91 1.74 27.70
CA PHE A 128 -2.84 1.22 26.82
C PHE A 128 -3.10 -0.15 26.15
N PHE A 129 -4.25 -0.78 26.36
CA PHE A 129 -4.52 -2.10 25.76
C PHE A 129 -4.48 -2.04 24.23
N ALA A 130 -5.20 -1.07 23.62
CA ALA A 130 -5.23 -0.90 22.18
C ALA A 130 -3.85 -0.58 21.59
N SER A 131 -3.07 0.30 22.23
CA SER A 131 -1.70 0.62 21.82
C SER A 131 -0.78 -0.58 21.88
N THR A 132 -0.89 -1.39 22.94
CA THR A 132 -0.08 -2.61 23.10
C THR A 132 -0.43 -3.64 22.03
N LEU A 133 -1.72 -3.83 21.75
CA LEU A 133 -2.18 -4.75 20.70
C LEU A 133 -1.63 -4.36 19.32
N VAL A 134 -1.76 -3.07 18.94
CA VAL A 134 -1.23 -2.55 17.66
C VAL A 134 0.30 -2.68 17.62
N ALA A 135 1.00 -2.41 18.72
CA ALA A 135 2.46 -2.56 18.78
C ALA A 135 2.90 -4.01 18.62
N VAL A 136 2.23 -4.95 19.27
CA VAL A 136 2.48 -6.39 19.13
C VAL A 136 2.23 -6.83 17.68
N GLN A 137 1.10 -6.42 17.11
CA GLN A 137 0.79 -6.71 15.71
C GLN A 137 1.85 -6.13 14.74
N ALA A 138 2.28 -4.90 14.94
CA ALA A 138 3.29 -4.27 14.08
C ALA A 138 4.65 -4.97 14.17
N VAL A 139 5.04 -5.43 15.36
CA VAL A 139 6.34 -6.10 15.58
C VAL A 139 6.32 -7.56 15.12
N LEU A 140 5.26 -8.31 15.47
CA LEU A 140 5.21 -9.76 15.22
C LEU A 140 4.65 -10.12 13.85
N LEU A 141 3.72 -9.32 13.32
CA LEU A 141 3.01 -9.59 12.08
C LEU A 141 3.35 -8.57 10.98
N GLY A 142 4.49 -7.89 11.09
CA GLY A 142 4.94 -6.92 10.09
C GLY A 142 5.03 -7.53 8.69
N PHE A 143 4.18 -7.07 7.76
CA PHE A 143 4.05 -7.60 6.39
C PHE A 143 5.26 -7.32 5.49
N THR A 144 6.35 -6.78 6.02
CA THR A 144 7.54 -6.42 5.24
C THR A 144 8.30 -7.64 4.72
N ALA A 145 8.25 -8.77 5.44
CA ALA A 145 8.98 -9.99 5.09
C ALA A 145 8.61 -10.52 3.70
N SER A 146 7.33 -10.54 3.34
CA SER A 146 6.86 -11.02 2.05
C SER A 146 7.44 -10.20 0.87
N ASN A 147 7.50 -8.87 0.98
CA ASN A 147 8.12 -8.02 -0.04
C ASN A 147 9.64 -8.23 -0.12
N CYS A 148 10.32 -8.50 1.00
CA CYS A 148 11.75 -8.80 1.02
C CYS A 148 12.05 -10.16 0.36
N ILE A 149 11.19 -11.16 0.56
CA ILE A 149 11.31 -12.48 -0.08
C ILE A 149 11.11 -12.35 -1.59
N VAL A 150 10.06 -11.67 -2.02
CA VAL A 150 9.81 -11.41 -3.45
C VAL A 150 10.97 -10.63 -4.08
N PHE A 151 11.54 -9.64 -3.39
CA PHE A 151 12.77 -8.99 -3.85
C PHE A 151 13.89 -10.00 -4.11
N GLY A 152 14.14 -10.90 -3.14
CA GLY A 152 15.19 -11.94 -3.29
C GLY A 152 14.93 -12.87 -4.46
N GLU A 153 13.69 -13.34 -4.65
CA GLU A 153 13.31 -14.21 -5.78
C GLU A 153 13.53 -13.54 -7.14
N TYR A 154 13.08 -12.29 -7.30
CA TYR A 154 13.25 -11.57 -8.55
C TYR A 154 14.70 -11.18 -8.84
N VAL A 155 15.50 -10.91 -7.81
CA VAL A 155 16.96 -10.69 -7.97
C VAL A 155 17.65 -11.96 -8.44
N LEU A 156 17.41 -13.10 -7.78
CA LEU A 156 18.01 -14.39 -8.15
C LEU A 156 17.60 -14.80 -9.56
N PHE A 157 16.32 -14.66 -9.90
CA PHE A 157 15.82 -14.93 -11.24
C PHE A 157 16.49 -14.06 -12.30
N GLY A 158 16.57 -12.75 -12.07
CA GLY A 158 17.19 -11.79 -13.00
C GLY A 158 18.70 -12.01 -13.17
N LEU A 159 19.40 -12.43 -12.12
CA LEU A 159 20.82 -12.78 -12.16
C LEU A 159 21.09 -14.22 -12.64
N ARG A 160 20.05 -15.01 -12.88
CA ARG A 160 20.14 -16.43 -13.31
C ARG A 160 20.86 -17.31 -12.28
N ILE A 161 20.69 -17.03 -11.02
CA ILE A 161 21.23 -17.81 -9.91
C ILE A 161 20.15 -18.77 -9.43
N GLU A 162 20.49 -20.05 -9.27
CA GLU A 162 19.55 -21.02 -8.72
C GLU A 162 19.11 -20.62 -7.30
N PRO A 163 17.80 -20.54 -7.04
CA PRO A 163 17.30 -20.10 -5.75
C PRO A 163 17.60 -21.14 -4.67
N SER A 164 18.34 -20.72 -3.64
CA SER A 164 18.51 -21.46 -2.40
C SER A 164 17.77 -20.72 -1.30
N GLU A 165 17.17 -21.43 -0.36
CA GLU A 165 16.53 -20.80 0.80
C GLU A 165 17.46 -19.85 1.58
N PHE A 166 18.73 -20.21 1.66
CA PHE A 166 19.74 -19.40 2.34
C PHE A 166 20.00 -18.09 1.58
N THR A 167 20.23 -18.16 0.26
CA THR A 167 20.52 -16.97 -0.56
C THR A 167 19.33 -16.02 -0.60
N GLN A 168 18.12 -16.55 -0.70
CA GLN A 168 16.88 -15.76 -0.67
C GLN A 168 16.71 -15.02 0.66
N LYS A 169 16.87 -15.74 1.78
CA LYS A 169 16.77 -15.16 3.13
C LYS A 169 17.90 -14.15 3.40
N ALA A 170 19.12 -14.41 2.92
CA ALA A 170 20.25 -13.48 3.04
C ALA A 170 20.02 -12.18 2.27
N LEU A 171 19.50 -12.24 1.05
CA LEU A 171 19.12 -11.07 0.25
C LEU A 171 18.01 -10.27 0.91
N ALA A 172 16.98 -10.95 1.44
CA ALA A 172 15.88 -10.31 2.15
C ALA A 172 16.36 -9.58 3.41
N LEU A 173 17.23 -10.20 4.21
CA LEU A 173 17.81 -9.61 5.41
C LEU A 173 18.75 -8.44 5.07
N GLY A 174 19.57 -8.60 4.03
CA GLY A 174 20.46 -7.55 3.53
C GLY A 174 19.69 -6.30 3.08
N LEU A 175 18.61 -6.49 2.33
CA LEU A 175 17.72 -5.40 1.92
C LEU A 175 17.14 -4.67 3.12
N LEU A 176 16.57 -5.41 4.08
CA LEU A 176 15.95 -4.82 5.27
C LEU A 176 16.97 -4.03 6.09
N THR A 177 18.18 -4.58 6.28
CA THR A 177 19.27 -3.91 6.99
C THR A 177 19.70 -2.62 6.28
N ALA A 178 19.90 -2.67 4.96
CA ALA A 178 20.27 -1.49 4.17
C ALA A 178 19.21 -0.37 4.27
N ILE A 179 17.93 -0.73 4.13
CA ILE A 179 16.82 0.23 4.25
C ILE A 179 16.75 0.84 5.65
N THR A 180 16.94 0.03 6.68
CA THR A 180 16.95 0.50 8.08
C THR A 180 18.07 1.50 8.33
N ILE A 181 19.27 1.24 7.80
CA ILE A 181 20.41 2.17 7.89
C ILE A 181 20.09 3.47 7.14
N VAL A 182 19.56 3.39 5.92
CA VAL A 182 19.22 4.57 5.11
C VAL A 182 18.18 5.44 5.81
N HIS A 183 17.11 4.87 6.35
CA HIS A 183 16.09 5.64 7.07
C HIS A 183 16.55 6.12 8.45
N GLY A 184 17.41 5.38 9.13
CA GLY A 184 17.93 5.75 10.44
C GLY A 184 18.99 6.87 10.37
N CYS A 185 19.91 6.77 9.41
CA CYS A 185 21.05 7.72 9.31
C CYS A 185 20.80 8.87 8.33
N PHE A 186 20.01 8.64 7.26
CA PHE A 186 19.86 9.57 6.14
C PHE A 186 18.39 9.81 5.77
N LEU A 187 17.57 10.26 6.71
CA LEU A 187 16.12 10.36 6.55
C LEU A 187 15.67 11.12 5.28
N LYS A 188 16.27 12.28 5.01
CA LYS A 188 15.93 13.10 3.82
C LYS A 188 16.22 12.35 2.52
N THR A 189 17.36 11.68 2.45
CA THR A 189 17.78 10.86 1.30
C THR A 189 16.85 9.66 1.16
N GLY A 190 16.49 9.01 2.27
CA GLY A 190 15.53 7.89 2.29
C GLY A 190 14.17 8.29 1.71
N ILE A 191 13.61 9.43 2.11
CA ILE A 191 12.34 9.95 1.57
C ILE A 191 12.45 10.27 0.07
N TRP A 192 13.55 10.87 -0.36
CA TRP A 192 13.79 11.16 -1.78
C TRP A 192 13.85 9.88 -2.63
N ILE A 193 14.66 8.89 -2.20
CA ILE A 193 14.75 7.57 -2.86
C ILE A 193 13.36 6.91 -2.92
N GLN A 194 12.64 6.91 -1.80
CA GLN A 194 11.28 6.34 -1.72
C GLN A 194 10.33 6.98 -2.74
N ASN A 195 10.36 8.30 -2.90
CA ASN A 195 9.52 9.00 -3.87
C ASN A 195 9.89 8.65 -5.31
N VAL A 196 11.19 8.60 -5.63
CA VAL A 196 11.67 8.18 -6.97
C VAL A 196 11.24 6.75 -7.25
N LEU A 197 11.47 5.82 -6.33
CA LEU A 197 11.06 4.42 -6.48
C LEU A 197 9.54 4.27 -6.60
N GLY A 198 8.78 5.13 -5.92
CA GLY A 198 7.31 5.19 -6.05
C GLY A 198 6.86 5.53 -7.47
N TRP A 199 7.45 6.54 -8.10
CA TRP A 199 7.16 6.89 -9.48
C TRP A 199 7.61 5.81 -10.47
N VAL A 200 8.82 5.25 -10.28
CA VAL A 200 9.32 4.12 -11.11
C VAL A 200 8.36 2.94 -11.05
N LYS A 201 7.84 2.61 -9.87
CA LYS A 201 6.88 1.54 -9.66
C LYS A 201 5.56 1.77 -10.39
N VAL A 202 4.98 2.95 -10.28
CA VAL A 202 3.74 3.31 -11.01
C VAL A 202 4.01 3.24 -12.52
N GLY A 203 5.14 3.77 -12.97
CA GLY A 203 5.57 3.70 -14.37
C GLY A 203 5.74 2.27 -14.86
N LEU A 204 6.34 1.38 -14.06
CA LEU A 204 6.53 -0.04 -14.40
C LEU A 204 5.18 -0.75 -14.57
N VAL A 205 4.24 -0.58 -13.62
CA VAL A 205 2.92 -1.22 -13.69
C VAL A 205 2.10 -0.67 -14.87
N MET A 206 2.17 0.63 -15.13
CA MET A 206 1.56 1.25 -16.31
C MET A 206 2.17 0.69 -17.59
N PHE A 207 3.50 0.59 -17.68
CA PHE A 207 4.21 0.02 -18.81
C PHE A 207 3.76 -1.43 -19.09
N MET A 208 3.66 -2.27 -18.04
CA MET A 208 3.15 -3.64 -18.17
C MET A 208 1.73 -3.67 -18.74
N GLY A 209 0.84 -2.86 -18.19
CA GLY A 209 -0.54 -2.79 -18.66
C GLY A 209 -0.66 -2.32 -20.11
N LEU A 210 0.08 -1.26 -20.49
CA LEU A 210 0.10 -0.75 -21.87
C LEU A 210 0.72 -1.75 -22.84
N THR A 211 1.77 -2.45 -22.43
CA THR A 211 2.39 -3.50 -23.24
C THR A 211 1.40 -4.64 -23.50
N GLY A 212 0.69 -5.09 -22.47
CA GLY A 212 -0.37 -6.10 -22.65
C GLY A 212 -1.48 -5.63 -23.57
N LEU A 213 -1.93 -4.40 -23.43
CA LEU A 213 -2.92 -3.80 -24.31
C LEU A 213 -2.43 -3.72 -25.76
N TYR A 214 -1.17 -3.33 -25.95
CA TYR A 214 -0.54 -3.33 -27.29
C TYR A 214 -0.52 -4.72 -27.90
N VAL A 215 -0.15 -5.75 -27.14
CA VAL A 215 -0.14 -7.14 -27.62
C VAL A 215 -1.54 -7.60 -27.99
N VAL A 216 -2.56 -7.30 -27.17
CA VAL A 216 -3.95 -7.63 -27.46
C VAL A 216 -4.46 -6.96 -28.76
N LEU A 217 -4.09 -5.70 -28.98
CA LEU A 217 -4.59 -4.94 -30.13
C LEU A 217 -3.87 -5.24 -31.46
N PHE A 218 -2.54 -5.52 -31.40
CA PHE A 218 -1.71 -5.55 -32.59
C PHE A 218 -1.07 -6.91 -32.89
N HIS A 219 -0.94 -7.84 -31.92
CA HIS A 219 -0.25 -9.13 -32.10
C HIS A 219 -1.19 -10.34 -32.28
N VAL A 220 -2.42 -10.13 -32.68
CA VAL A 220 -3.48 -11.16 -32.81
C VAL A 220 -3.16 -12.29 -33.85
N ARG A 221 -2.00 -12.30 -34.50
CA ARG A 221 -1.73 -13.15 -35.68
C ARG A 221 -1.05 -14.50 -35.41
N THR A 222 -0.66 -14.81 -34.20
CA THR A 222 -0.09 -16.12 -33.85
C THR A 222 -1.16 -17.05 -33.30
N ALA A 223 -1.08 -18.35 -33.65
CA ALA A 223 -2.07 -19.36 -33.18
C ALA A 223 -2.17 -19.44 -31.65
N GLU A 224 -1.07 -19.20 -30.92
CA GLU A 224 -1.06 -19.16 -29.47
C GLU A 224 -1.84 -17.95 -28.90
N HIS A 225 -1.76 -16.80 -29.55
CA HIS A 225 -2.51 -15.60 -29.16
C HIS A 225 -4.01 -15.72 -29.48
N ALA A 226 -4.37 -16.40 -30.58
CA ALA A 226 -5.77 -16.70 -30.89
C ALA A 226 -6.40 -17.58 -29.81
N ALA A 227 -5.70 -18.60 -29.33
CA ALA A 227 -6.16 -19.44 -28.23
C ALA A 227 -6.25 -18.70 -26.89
N ALA A 228 -5.38 -17.72 -26.62
CA ALA A 228 -5.45 -16.87 -25.43
C ALA A 228 -6.66 -15.91 -25.49
N LEU A 229 -6.95 -15.35 -26.67
CA LEU A 229 -8.12 -14.48 -26.87
C LEU A 229 -9.45 -15.25 -26.83
N GLU A 230 -9.47 -16.51 -27.28
CA GLU A 230 -10.65 -17.37 -27.14
C GLU A 230 -11.00 -17.60 -25.66
N LYS A 231 -10.00 -17.72 -24.78
CA LYS A 231 -10.20 -17.80 -23.33
C LYS A 231 -10.72 -16.49 -22.71
N LEU A 232 -10.54 -15.35 -23.37
CA LEU A 232 -11.12 -14.04 -22.99
C LEU A 232 -12.53 -13.84 -23.58
N SER A 233 -13.05 -14.76 -24.41
CA SER A 233 -14.44 -14.77 -24.82
C SER A 233 -15.37 -14.98 -23.62
N TRP A 234 -16.63 -14.55 -23.72
CA TRP A 234 -17.57 -14.64 -22.59
C TRP A 234 -17.68 -16.07 -22.01
N ASP A 235 -17.76 -17.07 -22.86
CA ASP A 235 -17.82 -18.48 -22.46
C ASP A 235 -16.47 -18.98 -21.91
N GLY A 236 -15.38 -18.56 -22.51
CA GLY A 236 -14.02 -18.89 -22.08
C GLY A 236 -13.67 -18.31 -20.71
N LEU A 237 -14.16 -17.10 -20.40
CA LEU A 237 -13.90 -16.44 -19.11
C LEU A 237 -14.39 -17.25 -17.90
N TRP A 238 -15.51 -17.97 -18.04
CA TRP A 238 -16.16 -18.69 -16.94
C TRP A 238 -15.92 -20.19 -16.96
N LYS A 239 -15.27 -20.70 -18.00
CA LYS A 239 -14.95 -22.12 -18.14
C LYS A 239 -14.05 -22.55 -16.97
N ASP A 240 -14.36 -23.72 -16.39
CA ASP A 240 -13.63 -24.34 -15.27
C ASP A 240 -13.65 -23.52 -13.96
N SER A 241 -14.60 -22.59 -13.80
CA SER A 241 -14.74 -21.79 -12.58
C SER A 241 -15.01 -22.64 -11.35
N ASN A 242 -14.19 -22.47 -10.32
CA ASN A 242 -14.37 -23.11 -9.02
C ASN A 242 -15.03 -22.15 -8.02
N TRP A 243 -16.30 -22.35 -7.76
CA TRP A 243 -17.12 -21.54 -6.85
C TRP A 243 -17.11 -22.05 -5.40
N GLY A 244 -16.22 -22.96 -5.04
CA GLY A 244 -16.10 -23.48 -3.68
C GLY A 244 -15.76 -22.38 -2.67
N TRP A 245 -16.49 -22.29 -1.57
CA TRP A 245 -16.32 -21.25 -0.56
C TRP A 245 -14.88 -21.15 -0.01
N GLY A 246 -14.24 -22.27 0.26
CA GLY A 246 -12.85 -22.29 0.73
C GLY A 246 -11.87 -21.70 -0.29
N THR A 247 -12.09 -22.01 -1.58
CA THR A 247 -11.29 -21.50 -2.70
C THR A 247 -11.48 -20.00 -2.87
N LEU A 248 -12.75 -19.54 -2.89
CA LEU A 248 -13.08 -18.12 -3.01
C LEU A 248 -12.52 -17.31 -1.85
N SER A 249 -12.66 -17.80 -0.62
CA SER A 249 -12.12 -17.14 0.57
C SER A 249 -10.60 -16.99 0.50
N THR A 250 -9.89 -18.06 0.12
CA THR A 250 -8.43 -18.04 -0.03
C THR A 250 -7.99 -17.08 -1.13
N ALA A 251 -8.66 -17.10 -2.28
CA ALA A 251 -8.36 -16.19 -3.38
C ALA A 251 -8.67 -14.74 -3.02
N LEU A 252 -9.80 -14.48 -2.37
CA LEU A 252 -10.19 -13.14 -1.91
C LEU A 252 -9.20 -12.58 -0.87
N PHE A 253 -8.71 -13.44 0.03
CA PHE A 253 -7.67 -13.04 0.99
C PHE A 253 -6.37 -12.58 0.29
N LYS A 254 -5.92 -13.30 -0.75
CA LYS A 254 -4.77 -12.92 -1.57
C LYS A 254 -4.99 -11.60 -2.33
N VAL A 255 -6.20 -11.39 -2.85
CA VAL A 255 -6.56 -10.12 -3.50
C VAL A 255 -6.58 -8.99 -2.47
N SER A 256 -7.20 -9.18 -1.31
CA SER A 256 -7.23 -8.19 -0.23
C SER A 256 -5.83 -7.80 0.23
N TYR A 257 -4.91 -8.78 0.32
CA TYR A 257 -3.50 -8.52 0.58
C TYR A 257 -2.90 -7.54 -0.45
N SER A 258 -3.23 -7.69 -1.73
CA SER A 258 -2.72 -6.83 -2.81
C SER A 258 -3.24 -5.39 -2.72
N TYR A 259 -4.39 -5.15 -2.08
CA TYR A 259 -4.94 -3.83 -1.81
C TYR A 259 -4.56 -3.26 -0.43
N THR A 260 -3.74 -3.96 0.35
CA THR A 260 -3.31 -3.50 1.68
C THR A 260 -2.49 -2.21 1.58
N GLY A 261 -2.72 -1.28 2.51
CA GLY A 261 -1.92 -0.07 2.65
C GLY A 261 -2.62 1.24 2.27
N MET A 262 -3.91 1.21 1.92
CA MET A 262 -4.68 2.41 1.59
C MET A 262 -4.75 3.41 2.72
N GLN A 263 -4.74 2.93 3.96
CA GLN A 263 -4.78 3.77 5.17
C GLN A 263 -3.41 4.29 5.60
N ASN A 264 -2.36 4.07 4.79
CA ASN A 264 -1.00 4.44 5.14
C ASN A 264 -0.81 5.95 5.38
N LEU A 265 -1.62 6.79 4.72
CA LEU A 265 -1.60 8.23 4.92
C LEU A 265 -2.03 8.64 6.34
N ASN A 266 -2.91 7.86 6.97
CA ASN A 266 -3.38 8.10 8.33
C ASN A 266 -2.23 8.00 9.37
N ASN A 267 -1.17 7.28 9.03
CA ASN A 267 0.00 7.14 9.90
C ASN A 267 0.89 8.39 9.94
N VAL A 268 0.74 9.30 8.96
CA VAL A 268 1.61 10.48 8.77
C VAL A 268 0.82 11.79 8.59
N LEU A 269 -0.43 11.85 9.06
CA LEU A 269 -1.31 13.00 8.85
C LEU A 269 -0.74 14.32 9.38
N ASN A 270 0.07 14.29 10.45
CA ASN A 270 0.73 15.48 11.02
C ASN A 270 1.73 16.14 10.05
N GLU A 271 2.22 15.39 9.06
CA GLU A 271 3.16 15.86 8.05
C GLU A 271 2.46 16.34 6.76
N VAL A 272 1.16 16.12 6.64
CA VAL A 272 0.38 16.40 5.43
C VAL A 272 -0.13 17.83 5.42
N LYS A 273 0.04 18.52 4.31
CA LYS A 273 -0.59 19.83 4.08
C LYS A 273 -2.10 19.64 3.89
N ASN A 274 -2.90 20.41 4.66
CA ASN A 274 -4.37 20.32 4.65
C ASN A 274 -4.87 18.86 4.81
N PRO A 275 -4.57 18.18 5.95
CA PRO A 275 -4.69 16.73 6.10
C PRO A 275 -6.07 16.18 5.72
N VAL A 276 -7.15 16.80 6.19
CA VAL A 276 -8.52 16.36 5.93
C VAL A 276 -8.87 16.45 4.44
N ARG A 277 -8.54 17.57 3.76
CA ARG A 277 -8.81 17.73 2.34
C ARG A 277 -7.96 16.79 1.50
N THR A 278 -6.69 16.66 1.84
CA THR A 278 -5.75 15.77 1.13
C THR A 278 -6.17 14.31 1.28
N LEU A 279 -6.52 13.88 2.49
CA LEU A 279 -6.97 12.53 2.77
C LEU A 279 -8.22 12.15 1.97
N LYS A 280 -9.25 13.02 1.96
CA LYS A 280 -10.51 12.81 1.24
C LYS A 280 -10.32 12.64 -0.28
N THR A 281 -9.28 13.21 -0.85
CA THR A 281 -9.03 13.15 -2.29
C THR A 281 -7.99 12.11 -2.68
N VAL A 282 -6.90 11.98 -1.92
CA VAL A 282 -5.80 11.06 -2.20
C VAL A 282 -6.22 9.61 -2.04
N ALA A 283 -6.91 9.28 -0.95
CA ALA A 283 -7.19 7.88 -0.63
C ALA A 283 -8.13 7.21 -1.65
N PRO A 284 -9.28 7.82 -2.03
CA PRO A 284 -10.13 7.27 -3.10
C PRO A 284 -9.43 7.26 -4.47
N ALA A 285 -8.68 8.32 -4.81
CA ALA A 285 -7.95 8.38 -6.07
C ALA A 285 -6.92 7.24 -6.17
N SER A 286 -6.19 6.96 -5.09
CA SER A 286 -5.22 5.85 -5.05
C SER A 286 -5.89 4.48 -5.18
N LEU A 287 -7.06 4.26 -4.55
CA LEU A 287 -7.81 3.02 -4.70
C LEU A 287 -8.27 2.80 -6.15
N LEU A 288 -8.87 3.82 -6.76
CA LEU A 288 -9.36 3.74 -8.14
C LEU A 288 -8.21 3.50 -9.12
N THR A 289 -7.09 4.20 -8.93
CA THR A 289 -5.88 3.99 -9.75
C THR A 289 -5.33 2.57 -9.58
N ALA A 290 -5.23 2.08 -8.35
CA ALA A 290 -4.76 0.72 -8.09
C ALA A 290 -5.69 -0.33 -8.72
N CYS A 291 -7.00 -0.19 -8.55
CA CYS A 291 -7.99 -1.08 -9.16
C CYS A 291 -7.85 -1.12 -10.68
N PHE A 292 -7.79 0.04 -11.32
CA PHE A 292 -7.63 0.15 -12.77
C PHE A 292 -6.33 -0.52 -13.24
N LEU A 293 -5.19 -0.19 -12.61
CA LEU A 293 -3.89 -0.75 -12.96
C LEU A 293 -3.84 -2.27 -12.73
N TYR A 294 -4.44 -2.76 -11.65
CA TYR A 294 -4.46 -4.18 -11.35
C TYR A 294 -5.28 -4.97 -12.34
N LEU A 295 -6.46 -4.46 -12.74
CA LEU A 295 -7.26 -5.09 -13.79
C LEU A 295 -6.51 -5.09 -15.12
N LEU A 296 -5.92 -3.96 -15.51
CA LEU A 296 -5.18 -3.82 -16.75
C LEU A 296 -4.00 -4.81 -16.82
N VAL A 297 -3.23 -4.94 -15.74
CA VAL A 297 -2.09 -5.87 -15.67
C VAL A 297 -2.55 -7.33 -15.64
N ASN A 298 -3.63 -7.66 -14.93
CA ASN A 298 -4.15 -9.02 -14.94
C ASN A 298 -4.64 -9.43 -16.33
N ILE A 299 -5.36 -8.55 -17.03
CA ILE A 299 -5.76 -8.78 -18.43
C ILE A 299 -4.52 -8.98 -19.31
N ALA A 300 -3.48 -8.18 -19.11
CA ALA A 300 -2.22 -8.32 -19.85
C ALA A 300 -1.56 -9.69 -19.61
N TYR A 301 -1.50 -10.16 -18.36
CA TYR A 301 -0.98 -11.49 -18.04
C TYR A 301 -1.75 -12.60 -18.75
N PHE A 302 -3.06 -12.57 -18.66
CA PHE A 302 -3.93 -13.63 -19.22
C PHE A 302 -4.01 -13.60 -20.75
N ALA A 303 -3.74 -12.47 -21.37
CA ALA A 303 -3.70 -12.34 -22.82
C ALA A 303 -2.37 -12.80 -23.42
N VAL A 304 -1.27 -12.72 -22.66
CA VAL A 304 0.09 -12.99 -23.16
C VAL A 304 0.60 -14.36 -22.72
N VAL A 305 0.34 -14.75 -21.46
CA VAL A 305 0.86 -15.98 -20.88
C VAL A 305 -0.22 -17.07 -20.94
N PRO A 306 0.08 -18.28 -21.47
CA PRO A 306 -0.85 -19.40 -21.43
C PRO A 306 -1.32 -19.71 -20.02
N LEU A 307 -2.62 -20.02 -19.87
CA LEU A 307 -3.26 -20.15 -18.55
C LEU A 307 -2.60 -21.24 -17.68
N ASP A 308 -2.11 -22.30 -18.30
CA ASP A 308 -1.44 -23.40 -17.60
C ASP A 308 -0.09 -22.95 -17.02
N GLU A 309 0.68 -22.16 -17.78
CA GLU A 309 1.90 -21.54 -17.29
C GLU A 309 1.63 -20.50 -16.19
N VAL A 310 0.52 -19.74 -16.31
CA VAL A 310 0.08 -18.81 -15.26
C VAL A 310 -0.18 -19.55 -13.95
N LYS A 311 -0.85 -20.71 -14.00
CA LYS A 311 -1.16 -21.52 -12.81
C LYS A 311 0.10 -22.10 -12.14
N GLU A 312 1.15 -22.33 -12.91
CA GLU A 312 2.43 -22.90 -12.44
C GLU A 312 3.46 -21.82 -12.10
N SER A 313 3.25 -20.58 -12.51
CA SER A 313 4.21 -19.47 -12.39
C SER A 313 4.61 -19.14 -10.96
N GLY A 314 3.82 -19.53 -9.96
CA GLY A 314 4.05 -19.17 -8.57
C GLY A 314 4.07 -17.65 -8.39
N GLN A 315 5.18 -17.10 -7.90
CA GLN A 315 5.37 -15.67 -7.69
C GLN A 315 6.01 -14.94 -8.88
N LEU A 316 6.40 -15.65 -9.94
CA LEU A 316 7.20 -15.13 -11.06
C LEU A 316 6.37 -14.83 -12.33
N ILE A 317 5.04 -14.68 -12.22
CA ILE A 317 4.17 -14.43 -13.38
C ILE A 317 4.60 -13.18 -14.18
N ALA A 318 5.03 -12.14 -13.51
CA ALA A 318 5.48 -10.91 -14.19
C ALA A 318 6.80 -11.13 -14.96
N ALA A 319 7.68 -12.00 -14.46
CA ALA A 319 8.90 -12.34 -15.17
C ALA A 319 8.60 -13.15 -16.45
N LEU A 320 7.67 -14.12 -16.37
CA LEU A 320 7.21 -14.88 -17.52
C LEU A 320 6.54 -13.99 -18.58
N PHE A 321 5.69 -13.05 -18.15
CA PHE A 321 5.08 -12.07 -19.04
C PHE A 321 6.14 -11.28 -19.82
N PHE A 322 7.15 -10.76 -19.12
CA PHE A 322 8.20 -10.00 -19.75
C PHE A 322 9.09 -10.83 -20.68
N GLU A 323 9.38 -12.08 -20.30
CA GLU A 323 10.14 -12.99 -21.14
C GLU A 323 9.43 -13.28 -22.46
N LYS A 324 8.11 -13.50 -22.43
CA LYS A 324 7.29 -13.74 -23.61
C LYS A 324 7.16 -12.53 -24.54
N VAL A 325 7.08 -11.32 -23.97
CA VAL A 325 6.90 -10.09 -24.76
C VAL A 325 8.22 -9.57 -25.30
N PHE A 326 9.26 -9.50 -24.49
CA PHE A 326 10.54 -8.85 -24.83
C PHE A 326 11.68 -9.81 -25.11
N GLY A 327 11.41 -11.11 -25.04
CA GLY A 327 12.39 -12.15 -25.30
C GLY A 327 13.39 -12.37 -24.17
N TRP A 328 14.32 -13.30 -24.42
CA TRP A 328 15.20 -13.89 -23.42
C TRP A 328 16.13 -12.90 -22.69
N ASN A 329 16.77 -11.99 -23.43
CA ASN A 329 17.82 -11.15 -22.82
C ASN A 329 17.26 -10.00 -21.98
N PHE A 330 16.36 -9.21 -22.55
CA PHE A 330 15.81 -8.03 -21.87
C PHE A 330 14.69 -8.39 -20.90
N GLY A 331 13.74 -9.21 -21.36
CA GLY A 331 12.59 -9.61 -20.56
C GLY A 331 12.96 -10.44 -19.34
N ARG A 332 13.96 -11.32 -19.47
CA ARG A 332 14.37 -12.23 -18.40
C ARG A 332 15.37 -11.64 -17.39
N THR A 333 16.07 -10.56 -17.73
CA THR A 333 17.09 -9.98 -16.84
C THR A 333 16.70 -8.61 -16.34
N VAL A 334 16.50 -7.65 -17.23
CA VAL A 334 16.33 -6.24 -16.84
C VAL A 334 14.99 -6.00 -16.12
N LEU A 335 13.91 -6.55 -16.66
CA LEU A 335 12.57 -6.30 -16.14
C LEU A 335 12.29 -6.98 -14.80
N PRO A 336 12.71 -8.23 -14.53
CA PRO A 336 12.64 -8.79 -13.18
C PRO A 336 13.42 -8.01 -12.14
N LEU A 337 14.59 -7.46 -12.48
CA LEU A 337 15.33 -6.58 -11.58
C LEU A 337 14.56 -5.28 -11.30
N ALA A 338 13.84 -4.72 -12.28
CA ALA A 338 12.97 -3.58 -12.06
C ALA A 338 11.81 -3.90 -11.08
N ILE A 339 11.27 -5.14 -11.13
CA ILE A 339 10.27 -5.59 -10.14
C ILE A 339 10.90 -5.73 -8.76
N ALA A 340 12.12 -6.27 -8.66
CA ALA A 340 12.85 -6.34 -7.39
C ALA A 340 13.02 -4.94 -6.78
N ILE A 341 13.43 -3.95 -7.57
CA ILE A 341 13.54 -2.55 -7.16
C ILE A 341 12.16 -2.01 -6.70
N SER A 342 11.08 -2.38 -7.39
CA SER A 342 9.72 -2.04 -6.99
C SER A 342 9.34 -2.62 -5.61
N ALA A 343 9.69 -3.89 -5.36
CA ALA A 343 9.48 -4.53 -4.06
C ALA A 343 10.29 -3.85 -2.95
N ALA A 344 11.56 -3.51 -3.20
CA ALA A 344 12.40 -2.74 -2.29
C ALA A 344 11.77 -1.38 -1.94
N GLY A 345 11.23 -0.67 -2.93
CA GLY A 345 10.49 0.58 -2.71
C GLY A 345 9.28 0.43 -1.78
N ASN A 346 8.58 -0.72 -1.82
CA ASN A 346 7.49 -1.00 -0.87
C ASN A 346 8.03 -1.21 0.56
N VAL A 347 9.13 -1.96 0.71
CA VAL A 347 9.79 -2.15 2.01
C VAL A 347 10.21 -0.80 2.60
N MET A 348 10.74 0.13 1.80
CA MET A 348 11.09 1.48 2.25
C MET A 348 9.88 2.24 2.81
N VAL A 349 8.76 2.23 2.10
CA VAL A 349 7.51 2.90 2.55
C VAL A 349 7.02 2.31 3.87
N VAL A 350 7.02 0.98 4.01
CA VAL A 350 6.58 0.30 5.23
C VAL A 350 7.49 0.64 6.40
N THR A 351 8.80 0.55 6.21
CA THR A 351 9.79 0.86 7.26
C THR A 351 9.66 2.31 7.72
N PHE A 352 9.52 3.26 6.79
CA PHE A 352 9.30 4.67 7.11
C PHE A 352 8.07 4.88 7.99
N THR A 353 6.93 4.29 7.62
CA THR A 353 5.68 4.46 8.39
C THR A 353 5.72 3.76 9.75
N LEU A 354 6.35 2.59 9.86
CA LEU A 354 6.52 1.88 11.14
C LEU A 354 7.38 2.69 12.12
N VAL A 355 8.48 3.28 11.65
CA VAL A 355 9.33 4.15 12.49
C VAL A 355 8.51 5.34 13.03
N ARG A 356 7.63 5.94 12.20
CA ARG A 356 6.78 7.06 12.64
C ARG A 356 5.73 6.65 13.67
N ILE A 357 5.13 5.49 13.52
CA ILE A 357 4.17 4.95 14.52
C ILE A 357 4.88 4.73 15.85
N THR A 358 6.12 4.26 15.83
CA THR A 358 6.90 3.95 17.05
C THR A 358 7.44 5.23 17.69
N SER A 359 7.96 6.19 16.93
CA SER A 359 8.51 7.44 17.46
C SER A 359 7.45 8.38 18.05
N ALA A 360 6.22 8.36 17.57
CA ALA A 360 5.10 9.08 18.18
C ALA A 360 4.81 8.66 19.64
N ARG A 361 5.43 7.59 20.12
CA ARG A 361 5.32 7.06 21.49
C ARG A 361 6.35 7.62 22.47
N ILE A 362 7.53 8.01 21.99
CA ILE A 362 8.68 8.37 22.86
C ILE A 362 8.60 9.84 23.32
N PHE A 363 7.83 10.67 22.64
CA PHE A 363 7.73 12.12 22.91
C PHE A 363 6.37 12.55 23.46
N SER A 364 5.50 11.63 23.85
CA SER A 364 4.15 11.94 24.40
C SER A 364 3.98 11.60 25.89
N ASP A 365 5.07 11.31 26.62
CA ASP A 365 5.13 11.16 28.08
C ASP A 365 5.76 12.38 28.75
#